data_7bf209fca263749d098d58d6d4cf5e25
#
_entry.id   7bf209fca263749d098d58d6d4cf5e25
#
_cell.length_a   1.000
_cell.length_b   1.000
_cell.length_c   1.000
_cell.angle_alpha   90.00
_cell.angle_beta   90.00
_cell.angle_gamma   90.00
#
_symmetry.space_group_name_H-M   'P 1'
#
loop_
_entity.id
_entity.type
_entity.pdbx_description
1 polymer ?
#
loop_
_entity_poly.entity_id
_entity_poly.type
_entity_poly.pdbx_seq_one_letter_code
_entity_poly.pdbx_strand_id
1 'polypeptide(L)'
;LKCIRWSVYRRIVVWHHTHDTDICSYELLSSLCELQRIRYKHGEISRKFYRAFVTAAFRIRSYVDTGKVDFSIVKDTKYYKPGKEYQELVDSILKASGLTEGSQYKLAIIMRQFFCFFEKRYSSIEQATDRDFLDFIPEAAKKNPNNMTCTMRALRYITQYLNDHQLAEISVDLSIFRPQSPPNRMIAPFTQDDIAAVMDVIGSHSKTPKRDAAIILLAFNSGLRCVDIRNLKLHNIDWKKQELRIVQKKTGTPISAPLNGRTLNAIAEYILEERPKCEDVHVFLRAYPPYTAIKSTSPLDYMIDKYCRLASVEKIGYRSFHSLRRAFGTELAMAEVPVTSISQMLGHS
;
A
#
# COMPACT_ATOMS: atom_id res chain seq x y z
N LEU A 1 10.83 2.21 19.04
CA LEU A 1 11.49 2.60 17.78
C LEU A 1 12.81 3.33 17.99
N LYS A 2 12.92 4.27 18.96
CA LYS A 2 14.18 4.98 19.27
C LYS A 2 15.30 4.00 19.69
N CYS A 3 15.00 3.04 20.56
CA CYS A 3 15.97 2.06 21.05
C CYS A 3 16.57 1.15 19.96
N ILE A 4 15.75 0.66 19.02
CA ILE A 4 16.27 -0.20 17.93
C ILE A 4 17.20 0.57 17.00
N ARG A 5 16.87 1.82 16.66
CA ARG A 5 17.73 2.65 15.79
C ARG A 5 19.08 2.91 16.43
N TRP A 6 19.10 3.29 17.71
CA TRP A 6 20.33 3.54 18.42
C TRP A 6 21.21 2.30 18.53
N SER A 7 20.64 1.14 18.84
CA SER A 7 21.38 -0.12 18.91
C SER A 7 22.01 -0.52 17.57
N VAL A 8 21.37 -0.19 16.44
CA VAL A 8 21.89 -0.47 15.11
C VAL A 8 23.12 0.40 14.80
N TYR A 9 23.03 1.71 14.99
CA TYR A 9 24.17 2.60 14.76
C TYR A 9 25.38 2.23 15.65
N ARG A 10 25.13 1.95 16.93
CA ARG A 10 26.18 1.47 17.85
C ARG A 10 26.86 0.20 17.32
N ARG A 11 26.10 -0.76 16.80
CA ARG A 11 26.66 -2.01 16.23
C ARG A 11 27.50 -1.75 14.98
N ILE A 12 27.10 -0.79 14.15
CA ILE A 12 27.90 -0.40 12.98
C ILE A 12 29.24 0.19 13.42
N VAL A 13 29.24 1.09 14.40
CA VAL A 13 30.46 1.66 14.96
C VAL A 13 31.36 0.59 15.57
N VAL A 14 30.82 -0.26 16.44
CA VAL A 14 31.56 -1.38 17.04
C VAL A 14 32.16 -2.30 15.97
N TRP A 15 31.41 -2.58 14.91
CA TRP A 15 31.90 -3.41 13.80
C TRP A 15 33.12 -2.80 13.11
N HIS A 16 33.12 -1.49 12.88
CA HIS A 16 34.28 -0.80 12.31
C HIS A 16 35.49 -0.81 13.27
N HIS A 17 35.28 -0.52 14.55
CA HIS A 17 36.33 -0.61 15.55
C HIS A 17 36.95 -2.01 15.69
N THR A 18 36.14 -3.07 15.58
CA THR A 18 36.66 -4.46 15.62
C THR A 18 37.46 -4.84 14.37
N HIS A 19 37.45 -4.00 13.34
CA HIS A 19 38.26 -4.14 12.12
C HIS A 19 39.30 -3.02 11.98
N ASP A 20 39.74 -2.49 13.12
CA ASP A 20 40.81 -1.49 13.25
C ASP A 20 40.67 -0.23 12.37
N THR A 21 39.40 0.24 12.21
CA THR A 21 39.16 1.48 11.48
C THR A 21 38.13 2.38 12.18
N ASP A 22 38.47 3.66 12.28
CA ASP A 22 37.60 4.74 12.76
C ASP A 22 36.92 5.47 11.60
N ILE A 23 37.25 5.10 10.35
CA ILE A 23 36.70 5.70 9.15
C ILE A 23 35.61 4.78 8.58
N CYS A 24 34.54 5.37 8.10
CA CYS A 24 33.44 4.60 7.46
C CYS A 24 33.96 3.90 6.19
N SER A 25 34.04 2.57 6.24
CA SER A 25 34.37 1.72 5.09
C SER A 25 33.08 1.18 4.46
N TYR A 26 32.94 1.36 3.14
CA TYR A 26 31.80 0.80 2.38
C TYR A 26 31.82 -0.72 2.32
N GLU A 27 33.00 -1.31 2.29
CA GLU A 27 33.17 -2.77 2.30
C GLU A 27 32.70 -3.36 3.63
N LEU A 28 33.11 -2.75 4.76
CA LEU A 28 32.68 -3.17 6.09
C LEU A 28 31.19 -2.95 6.32
N LEU A 29 30.60 -1.86 5.80
CA LEU A 29 29.16 -1.66 5.84
C LEU A 29 28.40 -2.73 5.03
N SER A 30 28.94 -3.09 3.86
CA SER A 30 28.33 -4.10 2.99
C SER A 30 28.43 -5.49 3.60
N SER A 31 29.58 -5.86 4.14
CA SER A 31 29.81 -7.15 4.81
C SER A 31 28.90 -7.30 6.04
N LEU A 32 28.76 -6.26 6.83
CA LEU A 32 27.85 -6.27 7.98
C LEU A 32 26.38 -6.39 7.55
N CYS A 33 25.97 -5.69 6.50
CA CYS A 33 24.62 -5.81 5.97
C CYS A 33 24.32 -7.24 5.44
N GLU A 34 25.31 -7.86 4.77
CA GLU A 34 25.19 -9.24 4.30
C GLU A 34 25.14 -10.24 5.47
N LEU A 35 25.95 -10.07 6.49
CA LEU A 35 25.87 -10.86 7.71
C LEU A 35 24.48 -10.76 8.35
N GLN A 36 23.91 -9.56 8.47
CA GLN A 36 22.57 -9.39 9.01
C GLN A 36 21.50 -9.98 8.07
N ARG A 37 21.72 -10.02 6.75
CA ARG A 37 20.84 -10.68 5.78
C ARG A 37 20.80 -12.18 5.99
N ILE A 38 21.97 -12.79 6.21
CA ILE A 38 22.10 -14.23 6.50
C ILE A 38 21.36 -14.56 7.80
N ARG A 39 21.60 -13.80 8.86
CA ARG A 39 20.93 -13.97 10.15
C ARG A 39 19.41 -13.82 10.07
N TYR A 40 18.93 -12.89 9.24
CA TYR A 40 17.50 -12.76 8.98
C TYR A 40 16.93 -13.98 8.25
N LYS A 41 17.66 -14.52 7.25
CA LYS A 41 17.23 -15.72 6.53
C LYS A 41 17.14 -16.95 7.44
N HIS A 42 18.03 -17.06 8.42
CA HIS A 42 18.03 -18.13 9.43
C HIS A 42 17.03 -17.89 10.57
N GLY A 43 16.29 -16.78 10.56
CA GLY A 43 15.29 -16.48 11.60
C GLY A 43 15.86 -15.95 12.92
N GLU A 44 17.18 -15.70 13.01
CA GLU A 44 17.85 -15.21 14.23
C GLU A 44 17.49 -13.78 14.57
N ILE A 45 17.14 -12.99 13.58
CA ILE A 45 16.72 -11.59 13.75
C ILE A 45 15.42 -11.29 13.01
N SER A 46 14.62 -10.39 13.55
CA SER A 46 13.37 -9.98 12.92
C SER A 46 13.61 -9.17 11.64
N ARG A 47 12.67 -9.25 10.68
CA ARG A 47 12.68 -8.42 9.47
C ARG A 47 12.80 -6.91 9.79
N LYS A 48 12.18 -6.47 10.88
CA LYS A 48 12.24 -5.07 11.34
C LYS A 48 13.65 -4.66 11.74
N PHE A 49 14.37 -5.54 12.41
CA PHE A 49 15.75 -5.29 12.84
C PHE A 49 16.71 -5.28 11.64
N TYR A 50 16.59 -6.26 10.73
CA TYR A 50 17.36 -6.28 9.48
C TYR A 50 17.16 -5.01 8.65
N ARG A 51 15.90 -4.58 8.44
CA ARG A 51 15.61 -3.33 7.70
C ARG A 51 16.19 -2.08 8.38
N ALA A 52 16.32 -2.08 9.69
CA ALA A 52 16.94 -0.97 10.39
C ALA A 52 18.44 -0.86 10.04
N PHE A 53 19.14 -2.00 9.88
CA PHE A 53 20.53 -2.02 9.41
C PHE A 53 20.69 -1.48 8.00
N VAL A 54 19.90 -1.99 7.06
CA VAL A 54 19.91 -1.53 5.66
C VAL A 54 19.65 -0.02 5.57
N THR A 55 18.70 0.47 6.35
CA THR A 55 18.37 1.90 6.39
C THR A 55 19.50 2.73 7.00
N ALA A 56 20.15 2.24 8.05
CA ALA A 56 21.26 2.93 8.69
C ALA A 56 22.49 3.00 7.76
N ALA A 57 22.85 1.88 7.14
CA ALA A 57 23.94 1.81 6.17
C ALA A 57 23.75 2.77 4.98
N PHE A 58 22.53 2.81 4.42
CA PHE A 58 22.19 3.76 3.35
C PHE A 58 22.38 5.21 3.79
N ARG A 59 21.92 5.57 4.98
CA ARG A 59 22.06 6.95 5.49
C ARG A 59 23.50 7.35 5.77
N ILE A 60 24.28 6.42 6.28
CA ILE A 60 25.71 6.66 6.50
C ILE A 60 26.40 6.89 5.15
N ARG A 61 26.15 6.04 4.15
CA ARG A 61 26.68 6.23 2.80
C ARG A 61 26.27 7.57 2.20
N SER A 62 24.99 7.91 2.24
CA SER A 62 24.50 9.20 1.74
C SER A 62 25.22 10.38 2.39
N TYR A 63 25.45 10.32 3.70
CA TYR A 63 26.18 11.37 4.41
C TYR A 63 27.66 11.44 4.00
N VAL A 64 28.31 10.31 3.86
CA VAL A 64 29.73 10.25 3.43
C VAL A 64 29.89 10.77 2.00
N ASP A 65 28.95 10.41 1.09
CA ASP A 65 29.02 10.80 -0.33
C ASP A 65 28.67 12.27 -0.58
N THR A 66 27.72 12.83 0.18
CA THR A 66 27.10 14.13 -0.16
C THR A 66 27.15 15.17 0.97
N GLY A 67 27.64 14.80 2.15
CA GLY A 67 27.58 15.63 3.35
C GLY A 67 26.15 15.80 3.92
N LYS A 68 25.14 15.15 3.32
CA LYS A 68 23.74 15.23 3.74
C LYS A 68 23.14 13.86 3.95
N VAL A 69 22.33 13.70 5.02
CA VAL A 69 21.63 12.44 5.27
C VAL A 69 20.39 12.37 4.40
N ASP A 70 20.32 11.37 3.52
CA ASP A 70 19.10 11.06 2.79
C ASP A 70 18.10 10.31 3.70
N PHE A 71 16.96 10.94 3.99
CA PHE A 71 15.87 10.38 4.75
C PHE A 71 14.82 9.69 3.88
N SER A 72 15.07 9.53 2.59
CA SER A 72 14.21 8.74 1.73
C SER A 72 14.01 7.34 2.31
N ILE A 73 12.87 6.74 2.04
CA ILE A 73 12.60 5.37 2.50
C ILE A 73 13.46 4.44 1.64
N VAL A 74 14.50 3.87 2.25
CA VAL A 74 15.20 2.73 1.65
C VAL A 74 14.18 1.60 1.57
N LYS A 75 13.59 1.45 0.42
CA LYS A 75 12.83 0.26 0.11
C LYS A 75 13.89 -0.81 -0.14
N ASP A 76 13.97 -1.80 0.73
CA ASP A 76 14.62 -3.09 0.44
C ASP A 76 13.74 -3.75 -0.63
N THR A 77 13.93 -3.27 -1.82
CA THR A 77 13.17 -3.65 -2.96
C THR A 77 13.91 -4.83 -3.59
N LYS A 78 13.32 -6.00 -3.49
CA LYS A 78 13.51 -7.06 -4.47
C LYS A 78 13.03 -6.54 -5.85
N TYR A 79 13.43 -5.33 -6.23
CA TYR A 79 13.05 -4.80 -7.52
C TYR A 79 13.96 -5.41 -8.56
N TYR A 80 13.30 -6.04 -9.50
CA TYR A 80 13.90 -6.28 -10.77
C TYR A 80 14.39 -4.94 -11.31
N LYS A 81 15.68 -4.87 -11.62
CA LYS A 81 16.31 -3.71 -12.22
C LYS A 81 16.81 -4.17 -13.57
N PRO A 82 16.02 -4.07 -14.63
CA PRO A 82 16.47 -4.31 -15.96
C PRO A 82 17.48 -3.25 -16.39
N GLY A 83 18.22 -3.50 -17.45
CA GLY A 83 19.11 -2.53 -18.05
C GLY A 83 18.40 -1.19 -18.32
N LYS A 84 19.20 -0.12 -18.51
CA LYS A 84 18.67 1.25 -18.64
C LYS A 84 17.66 1.36 -19.78
N GLU A 85 17.94 0.76 -20.92
CA GLU A 85 17.09 0.73 -22.11
C GLU A 85 15.71 0.12 -21.80
N TYR A 86 15.67 -1.03 -21.15
CA TYR A 86 14.41 -1.68 -20.76
C TYR A 86 13.67 -0.92 -19.65
N GLN A 87 14.38 -0.19 -18.81
CA GLN A 87 13.73 0.68 -17.83
C GLN A 87 13.02 1.86 -18.54
N GLU A 88 13.66 2.48 -19.52
CA GLU A 88 13.09 3.54 -20.36
C GLU A 88 11.89 3.02 -21.16
N LEU A 89 11.97 1.79 -21.66
CA LEU A 89 10.86 1.11 -22.35
C LEU A 89 9.66 0.89 -21.40
N VAL A 90 9.89 0.41 -20.18
CA VAL A 90 8.83 0.27 -19.16
C VAL A 90 8.15 1.61 -18.89
N ASP A 91 8.92 2.68 -18.72
CA ASP A 91 8.38 4.00 -18.42
C ASP A 91 7.56 4.55 -19.61
N SER A 92 7.98 4.28 -20.85
CA SER A 92 7.26 4.65 -22.08
C SER A 92 5.94 3.89 -22.22
N ILE A 93 5.94 2.57 -21.98
CA ILE A 93 4.72 1.72 -21.98
C ILE A 93 3.72 2.24 -20.92
N LEU A 94 4.20 2.54 -19.72
CA LEU A 94 3.34 3.02 -18.65
C LEU A 94 2.75 4.40 -18.95
N LYS A 95 3.53 5.29 -19.57
CA LYS A 95 3.06 6.61 -20.00
C LYS A 95 1.98 6.49 -21.09
N ALA A 96 2.17 5.61 -22.06
CA ALA A 96 1.21 5.35 -23.13
C ALA A 96 -0.08 4.67 -22.63
N SER A 97 -0.02 3.95 -21.49
CA SER A 97 -1.16 3.17 -20.99
C SER A 97 -2.36 3.99 -20.52
N GLY A 98 -2.23 5.29 -20.25
CA GLY A 98 -3.29 6.14 -19.70
C GLY A 98 -3.78 5.75 -18.29
N LEU A 99 -3.10 4.83 -17.62
CA LEU A 99 -3.51 4.31 -16.31
C LEU A 99 -3.16 5.26 -15.16
N THR A 100 -3.91 5.13 -14.06
CA THR A 100 -3.59 5.85 -12.81
C THR A 100 -2.23 5.40 -12.24
N GLU A 101 -1.52 6.30 -11.54
CA GLU A 101 -0.23 6.02 -10.90
C GLU A 101 -0.21 4.72 -10.07
N GLY A 102 -1.29 4.45 -9.33
CA GLY A 102 -1.40 3.25 -8.51
C GLY A 102 -1.48 1.95 -9.33
N SER A 103 -2.11 2.01 -10.52
CA SER A 103 -2.16 0.90 -11.47
C SER A 103 -0.83 0.74 -12.20
N GLN A 104 -0.23 1.85 -12.65
CA GLN A 104 1.09 1.88 -13.27
C GLN A 104 2.15 1.27 -12.36
N TYR A 105 2.17 1.63 -11.07
CA TYR A 105 3.11 1.08 -10.09
C TYR A 105 3.08 -0.45 -10.01
N LYS A 106 1.88 -1.04 -10.02
CA LYS A 106 1.71 -2.51 -9.96
C LYS A 106 2.22 -3.18 -11.23
N LEU A 107 1.88 -2.62 -12.39
CA LEU A 107 2.32 -3.15 -13.68
C LEU A 107 3.82 -2.98 -13.88
N ALA A 108 4.40 -1.84 -13.49
CA ALA A 108 5.83 -1.58 -13.56
C ALA A 108 6.68 -2.68 -12.90
N ILE A 109 6.24 -3.21 -11.75
CA ILE A 109 6.96 -4.29 -11.07
C ILE A 109 7.02 -5.55 -11.94
N ILE A 110 5.91 -5.88 -12.59
CA ILE A 110 5.82 -7.08 -13.43
C ILE A 110 6.57 -6.88 -14.73
N MET A 111 6.45 -5.72 -15.38
CA MET A 111 7.16 -5.39 -16.60
C MET A 111 8.68 -5.44 -16.38
N ARG A 112 9.18 -4.86 -15.29
CA ARG A 112 10.60 -4.99 -14.91
C ARG A 112 11.01 -6.44 -14.66
N GLN A 113 10.13 -7.25 -14.07
CA GLN A 113 10.38 -8.67 -13.87
C GLN A 113 10.51 -9.40 -15.22
N PHE A 114 9.65 -9.08 -16.19
CA PHE A 114 9.70 -9.62 -17.53
C PHE A 114 11.01 -9.22 -18.22
N PHE A 115 11.37 -7.95 -18.23
CA PHE A 115 12.60 -7.51 -18.89
C PHE A 115 13.87 -8.04 -18.22
N CYS A 116 13.90 -8.18 -16.90
CA CYS A 116 15.00 -8.90 -16.24
C CYS A 116 15.07 -10.41 -16.55
N PHE A 117 13.95 -11.02 -16.97
CA PHE A 117 13.95 -12.37 -17.47
C PHE A 117 14.44 -12.42 -18.92
N PHE A 118 13.99 -11.47 -19.73
CA PHE A 118 14.30 -11.36 -21.15
C PHE A 118 15.78 -11.04 -21.40
N GLU A 119 16.35 -10.04 -20.72
CA GLU A 119 17.75 -9.59 -20.88
C GLU A 119 18.80 -10.66 -20.55
N LYS A 120 18.41 -11.74 -19.89
CA LYS A 120 19.30 -12.89 -19.67
C LYS A 120 19.52 -13.74 -20.90
N ARG A 121 18.65 -13.62 -21.89
CA ARG A 121 18.64 -14.42 -23.11
C ARG A 121 19.04 -13.61 -24.33
N TYR A 122 18.69 -12.33 -24.34
CA TYR A 122 18.81 -11.46 -25.50
C TYR A 122 19.37 -10.10 -25.14
N SER A 123 20.07 -9.49 -26.11
CA SER A 123 20.66 -8.16 -25.98
C SER A 123 19.80 -7.02 -26.52
N SER A 124 18.83 -7.33 -27.42
CA SER A 124 17.91 -6.36 -28.01
C SER A 124 16.47 -6.82 -27.97
N ILE A 125 15.54 -5.87 -27.82
CA ILE A 125 14.10 -6.14 -27.80
C ILE A 125 13.55 -6.67 -29.12
N GLU A 126 14.20 -6.36 -30.22
CA GLU A 126 13.84 -6.84 -31.57
C GLU A 126 13.92 -8.37 -31.70
N GLN A 127 14.65 -9.03 -30.81
CA GLN A 127 14.76 -10.48 -30.72
C GLN A 127 13.60 -11.15 -29.99
N ALA A 128 12.65 -10.36 -29.49
CA ALA A 128 11.50 -10.87 -28.71
C ALA A 128 10.57 -11.69 -29.62
N THR A 129 10.15 -12.84 -29.10
CA THR A 129 9.26 -13.79 -29.79
C THR A 129 8.08 -14.14 -28.88
N ASP A 130 7.03 -14.72 -29.43
CA ASP A 130 5.88 -15.26 -28.70
C ASP A 130 6.31 -16.20 -27.57
N ARG A 131 7.36 -16.98 -27.79
CA ARG A 131 7.88 -17.96 -26.84
C ARG A 131 8.37 -17.32 -25.54
N ASP A 132 8.95 -16.12 -25.61
CA ASP A 132 9.46 -15.43 -24.42
C ASP A 132 8.34 -15.05 -23.48
N PHE A 133 7.19 -14.64 -24.02
CA PHE A 133 5.98 -14.36 -23.22
C PHE A 133 5.41 -15.64 -22.62
N LEU A 134 5.34 -16.72 -23.38
CA LEU A 134 4.86 -18.02 -22.91
C LEU A 134 5.75 -18.61 -21.82
N ASP A 135 7.08 -18.55 -21.98
CA ASP A 135 8.06 -19.04 -21.01
C ASP A 135 8.06 -18.23 -19.70
N PHE A 136 7.73 -16.94 -19.79
CA PHE A 136 7.66 -16.08 -18.60
C PHE A 136 6.45 -16.38 -17.71
N ILE A 137 5.32 -16.81 -18.26
CA ILE A 137 4.07 -17.06 -17.52
C ILE A 137 4.29 -18.05 -16.35
N PRO A 138 4.86 -19.27 -16.56
CA PRO A 138 5.12 -20.19 -15.46
C PRO A 138 6.15 -19.67 -14.46
N GLU A 139 7.14 -18.90 -14.89
CA GLU A 139 8.10 -18.28 -13.99
C GLU A 139 7.45 -17.23 -13.07
N ALA A 140 6.55 -16.42 -13.63
CA ALA A 140 5.78 -15.46 -12.86
C ALA A 140 4.81 -16.16 -11.88
N ALA A 141 4.17 -17.25 -12.31
CA ALA A 141 3.25 -18.03 -11.48
C ALA A 141 3.95 -18.66 -10.28
N LYS A 142 5.14 -19.24 -10.45
CA LYS A 142 5.95 -19.77 -9.33
C LYS A 142 6.27 -18.70 -8.29
N LYS A 143 6.53 -17.45 -8.71
CA LYS A 143 6.91 -16.37 -7.79
C LYS A 143 5.71 -15.70 -7.12
N ASN A 144 4.61 -15.58 -7.83
CA ASN A 144 3.42 -14.87 -7.32
C ASN A 144 2.11 -15.39 -7.95
N PRO A 145 1.66 -16.60 -7.57
CA PRO A 145 0.48 -17.24 -8.17
C PRO A 145 -0.79 -16.41 -8.03
N ASN A 146 -0.92 -15.63 -6.95
CA ASN A 146 -2.11 -14.83 -6.68
C ASN A 146 -2.18 -13.52 -7.50
N ASN A 147 -1.17 -13.21 -8.31
CA ASN A 147 -1.11 -11.97 -9.07
C ASN A 147 -1.11 -12.17 -10.59
N MET A 148 -1.51 -13.35 -11.05
CA MET A 148 -1.45 -13.70 -12.47
C MET A 148 -2.33 -12.82 -13.35
N THR A 149 -3.47 -12.33 -12.85
CA THR A 149 -4.30 -11.36 -13.58
C THR A 149 -3.53 -10.06 -13.90
N CYS A 150 -2.76 -9.54 -12.95
CA CYS A 150 -1.89 -8.38 -13.20
C CYS A 150 -0.73 -8.74 -14.15
N THR A 151 -0.20 -9.97 -14.06
CA THR A 151 0.84 -10.46 -14.97
C THR A 151 0.33 -10.48 -16.40
N MET A 152 -0.81 -11.12 -16.67
CA MET A 152 -1.41 -11.13 -17.99
C MET A 152 -1.69 -9.72 -18.52
N ARG A 153 -2.16 -8.83 -17.67
CA ARG A 153 -2.40 -7.44 -18.04
C ARG A 153 -1.10 -6.72 -18.42
N ALA A 154 -0.03 -6.90 -17.65
CA ALA A 154 1.27 -6.29 -17.93
C ALA A 154 1.85 -6.79 -19.27
N LEU A 155 1.78 -8.10 -19.51
CA LEU A 155 2.25 -8.69 -20.75
C LEU A 155 1.48 -8.15 -21.97
N ARG A 156 0.14 -7.99 -21.87
CA ARG A 156 -0.67 -7.38 -22.95
C ARG A 156 -0.24 -5.96 -23.27
N TYR A 157 0.05 -5.13 -22.25
CA TYR A 157 0.58 -3.79 -22.50
C TYR A 157 1.96 -3.81 -23.17
N ILE A 158 2.81 -4.78 -22.82
CA ILE A 158 4.11 -4.94 -23.47
C ILE A 158 3.91 -5.35 -24.91
N THR A 159 3.16 -6.42 -25.21
CA THR A 159 2.95 -6.91 -26.58
C THR A 159 2.30 -5.85 -27.47
N GLN A 160 1.27 -5.18 -26.98
CA GLN A 160 0.62 -4.10 -27.71
C GLN A 160 1.60 -2.98 -28.05
N TYR A 161 2.37 -2.51 -27.05
CA TYR A 161 3.34 -1.43 -27.29
C TYR A 161 4.43 -1.82 -28.31
N LEU A 162 4.96 -3.05 -28.21
CA LEU A 162 6.00 -3.54 -29.12
C LEU A 162 5.47 -3.60 -30.57
N ASN A 163 4.26 -4.10 -30.76
CA ASN A 163 3.61 -4.17 -32.07
C ASN A 163 3.27 -2.77 -32.62
N ASP A 164 2.66 -1.90 -31.80
CA ASP A 164 2.26 -0.54 -32.21
C ASP A 164 3.46 0.30 -32.65
N HIS A 165 4.64 0.06 -32.07
CA HIS A 165 5.88 0.79 -32.40
C HIS A 165 6.83 -0.01 -33.29
N GLN A 166 6.40 -1.14 -33.82
CA GLN A 166 7.19 -2.01 -34.72
C GLN A 166 8.56 -2.40 -34.14
N LEU A 167 8.64 -2.56 -32.81
CA LEU A 167 9.87 -2.95 -32.11
C LEU A 167 10.08 -4.47 -32.14
N ALA A 168 9.00 -5.25 -32.18
CA ALA A 168 8.99 -6.69 -32.36
C ALA A 168 7.60 -7.13 -32.84
N GLU A 169 7.51 -8.22 -33.57
CA GLU A 169 6.25 -8.79 -34.03
C GLU A 169 5.82 -9.91 -33.05
N ILE A 170 4.83 -9.63 -32.20
CA ILE A 170 4.32 -10.56 -31.21
C ILE A 170 2.87 -10.89 -31.53
N SER A 171 2.61 -12.15 -31.89
CA SER A 171 1.30 -12.62 -32.32
C SER A 171 0.56 -13.45 -31.27
N VAL A 172 1.21 -13.77 -30.12
CA VAL A 172 0.63 -14.58 -29.07
C VAL A 172 -0.66 -13.96 -28.49
N ASP A 173 -1.76 -14.70 -28.56
CA ASP A 173 -3.01 -14.30 -27.91
C ASP A 173 -2.98 -14.59 -26.42
N LEU A 174 -2.65 -13.57 -25.64
CA LEU A 174 -2.64 -13.65 -24.18
C LEU A 174 -4.05 -13.65 -23.56
N SER A 175 -5.14 -13.51 -24.34
CA SER A 175 -6.50 -13.53 -23.83
C SER A 175 -7.00 -14.94 -23.47
N ILE A 176 -6.41 -15.95 -24.10
CA ILE A 176 -6.70 -17.37 -23.82
C ILE A 176 -6.29 -17.77 -22.40
N PHE A 177 -5.26 -17.10 -21.84
CA PHE A 177 -4.80 -17.37 -20.49
C PHE A 177 -5.72 -16.69 -19.47
N ARG A 178 -6.62 -17.46 -18.88
CA ARG A 178 -7.51 -17.00 -17.80
C ARG A 178 -6.95 -17.47 -16.46
N PRO A 179 -6.23 -16.60 -15.73
CA PRO A 179 -5.75 -16.96 -14.39
C PRO A 179 -6.94 -17.32 -13.50
N GLN A 180 -6.84 -18.45 -12.82
CA GLN A 180 -7.82 -18.80 -11.82
C GLN A 180 -7.79 -17.73 -10.72
N SER A 181 -8.95 -17.13 -10.45
CA SER A 181 -9.12 -16.31 -9.27
C SER A 181 -9.00 -17.21 -8.04
N PRO A 182 -8.29 -16.81 -7.00
CA PRO A 182 -8.32 -17.55 -5.75
C PRO A 182 -9.79 -17.69 -5.30
N PRO A 183 -10.17 -18.82 -4.68
CA PRO A 183 -11.56 -19.05 -4.26
C PRO A 183 -12.02 -17.86 -3.42
N ASN A 184 -13.23 -17.37 -3.71
CA ASN A 184 -13.85 -16.29 -2.96
C ASN A 184 -13.99 -16.72 -1.49
N ARG A 185 -13.09 -16.24 -0.65
CA ARG A 185 -13.21 -16.43 0.79
C ARG A 185 -14.30 -15.50 1.30
N MET A 186 -15.36 -16.06 1.87
CA MET A 186 -16.30 -15.27 2.63
C MET A 186 -15.58 -14.66 3.83
N ILE A 187 -15.48 -13.34 3.84
CA ILE A 187 -14.91 -12.59 4.96
C ILE A 187 -16.11 -12.09 5.76
N ALA A 188 -16.25 -12.58 7.00
CA ALA A 188 -17.30 -12.10 7.89
C ALA A 188 -17.22 -10.57 8.06
N PRO A 189 -18.35 -9.85 7.90
CA PRO A 189 -18.38 -8.41 8.13
C PRO A 189 -18.15 -8.10 9.62
N PHE A 190 -17.83 -6.87 9.95
CA PHE A 190 -17.89 -6.39 11.33
C PHE A 190 -19.35 -6.26 11.75
N THR A 191 -19.65 -6.64 13.00
CA THR A 191 -20.96 -6.43 13.62
C THR A 191 -20.97 -5.11 14.40
N GLN A 192 -22.15 -4.68 14.84
CA GLN A 192 -22.29 -3.52 15.75
C GLN A 192 -21.56 -3.77 17.08
N ASP A 193 -21.62 -5.00 17.60
CA ASP A 193 -20.94 -5.39 18.85
C ASP A 193 -19.42 -5.37 18.68
N ASP A 194 -18.89 -5.83 17.53
CA ASP A 194 -17.46 -5.72 17.19
C ASP A 194 -17.00 -4.26 17.24
N ILE A 195 -17.80 -3.36 16.67
CA ILE A 195 -17.48 -1.92 16.64
C ILE A 195 -17.61 -1.29 18.03
N ALA A 196 -18.61 -1.67 18.83
CA ALA A 196 -18.74 -1.21 20.20
C ALA A 196 -17.51 -1.60 21.02
N ALA A 197 -17.11 -2.87 21.01
CA ALA A 197 -15.92 -3.36 21.69
C ALA A 197 -14.63 -2.66 21.22
N VAL A 198 -14.51 -2.37 19.93
CA VAL A 198 -13.38 -1.59 19.38
C VAL A 198 -13.39 -0.16 19.93
N MET A 199 -14.56 0.49 20.02
CA MET A 199 -14.66 1.85 20.55
C MET A 199 -14.22 1.93 22.01
N ASP A 200 -14.56 0.95 22.83
CA ASP A 200 -14.23 0.92 24.27
C ASP A 200 -12.72 0.89 24.53
N VAL A 201 -11.94 0.28 23.65
CA VAL A 201 -10.49 0.17 23.82
C VAL A 201 -9.69 1.32 23.21
N ILE A 202 -10.29 2.17 22.37
CA ILE A 202 -9.56 3.23 21.65
C ILE A 202 -8.99 4.26 22.63
N GLY A 203 -9.77 4.72 23.61
CA GLY A 203 -9.42 5.82 24.50
C GLY A 203 -8.11 5.60 25.24
N SER A 204 -7.90 4.40 25.79
CA SER A 204 -6.72 4.05 26.58
C SER A 204 -5.49 3.65 25.74
N HIS A 205 -5.65 3.36 24.45
CA HIS A 205 -4.60 2.76 23.62
C HIS A 205 -4.23 3.59 22.38
N SER A 206 -4.78 4.79 22.22
CA SER A 206 -4.47 5.70 21.13
C SER A 206 -3.78 6.97 21.60
N LYS A 207 -2.96 7.55 20.74
CA LYS A 207 -2.44 8.92 20.88
C LYS A 207 -3.37 9.96 20.24
N THR A 208 -4.30 9.50 19.42
CA THR A 208 -5.30 10.31 18.73
C THR A 208 -6.63 9.56 18.76
N PRO A 209 -7.22 9.37 19.98
CA PRO A 209 -8.41 8.55 20.16
C PRO A 209 -9.63 9.08 19.40
N LYS A 210 -9.86 10.39 19.42
CA LYS A 210 -11.00 11.01 18.74
C LYS A 210 -10.89 10.86 17.22
N ARG A 211 -9.69 11.04 16.67
CA ARG A 211 -9.43 10.78 15.23
C ARG A 211 -9.74 9.34 14.86
N ASP A 212 -9.20 8.40 15.62
CA ASP A 212 -9.30 6.98 15.30
C ASP A 212 -10.76 6.50 15.41
N ALA A 213 -11.49 6.97 16.43
CA ALA A 213 -12.92 6.72 16.59
C ALA A 213 -13.74 7.29 15.43
N ALA A 214 -13.51 8.57 15.07
CA ALA A 214 -14.19 9.22 13.96
C ALA A 214 -13.96 8.52 12.63
N ILE A 215 -12.73 8.06 12.35
CA ILE A 215 -12.40 7.32 11.12
C ILE A 215 -13.16 5.99 11.06
N ILE A 216 -13.20 5.23 12.15
CA ILE A 216 -13.85 3.91 12.20
C ILE A 216 -15.36 4.06 12.06
N LEU A 217 -15.99 4.98 12.82
CA LEU A 217 -17.41 5.24 12.75
C LEU A 217 -17.82 5.73 11.34
N LEU A 218 -17.03 6.63 10.76
CA LEU A 218 -17.30 7.09 9.40
C LEU A 218 -17.23 5.94 8.39
N ALA A 219 -16.19 5.09 8.47
CA ALA A 219 -16.04 3.96 7.55
C ALA A 219 -17.19 2.95 7.67
N PHE A 220 -17.61 2.66 8.91
CA PHE A 220 -18.66 1.70 9.23
C PHE A 220 -20.03 2.20 8.82
N ASN A 221 -20.37 3.46 9.13
CA ASN A 221 -21.73 4.02 8.93
C ASN A 221 -21.97 4.65 7.55
N SER A 222 -20.92 4.88 6.74
CA SER A 222 -21.07 5.44 5.38
C SER A 222 -20.63 4.50 4.27
N GLY A 223 -19.92 3.43 4.60
CA GLY A 223 -19.33 2.54 3.62
C GLY A 223 -18.31 3.19 2.68
N LEU A 224 -17.76 4.37 3.00
CA LEU A 224 -16.77 5.04 2.17
C LEU A 224 -15.51 4.20 1.98
N ARG A 225 -14.89 4.32 0.81
CA ARG A 225 -13.57 3.70 0.59
C ARG A 225 -12.50 4.37 1.43
N CYS A 226 -11.54 3.60 1.90
CA CYS A 226 -10.40 4.11 2.66
C CYS A 226 -9.71 5.32 1.99
N VAL A 227 -9.60 5.31 0.67
CA VAL A 227 -9.00 6.41 -0.09
C VAL A 227 -9.84 7.68 0.00
N ASP A 228 -11.18 7.57 0.02
CA ASP A 228 -12.07 8.71 0.09
C ASP A 228 -12.08 9.32 1.50
N ILE A 229 -12.08 8.48 2.53
CA ILE A 229 -11.93 8.92 3.93
C ILE A 229 -10.62 9.68 4.15
N ARG A 230 -9.51 9.17 3.63
CA ARG A 230 -8.20 9.85 3.75
C ARG A 230 -8.11 11.19 3.02
N ASN A 231 -8.84 11.33 1.93
CA ASN A 231 -8.87 12.56 1.13
C ASN A 231 -10.05 13.47 1.48
N LEU A 232 -10.83 13.13 2.52
CA LEU A 232 -11.96 13.94 2.98
C LEU A 232 -11.48 15.31 3.43
N LYS A 233 -12.08 16.37 2.90
CA LYS A 233 -11.77 17.76 3.24
C LYS A 233 -12.85 18.35 4.12
N LEU A 234 -12.51 19.36 4.91
CA LEU A 234 -13.45 20.03 5.84
C LEU A 234 -14.71 20.54 5.15
N HIS A 235 -14.60 21.10 3.93
CA HIS A 235 -15.74 21.59 3.17
C HIS A 235 -16.63 20.50 2.54
N ASN A 236 -16.22 19.23 2.61
CA ASN A 236 -17.04 18.13 2.12
C ASN A 236 -18.17 17.74 3.09
N ILE A 237 -18.15 18.27 4.31
CA ILE A 237 -19.16 17.97 5.35
C ILE A 237 -20.19 19.09 5.37
N ASP A 238 -21.42 18.77 5.03
CA ASP A 238 -22.58 19.65 5.23
C ASP A 238 -23.19 19.35 6.61
N TRP A 239 -22.78 20.11 7.61
CA TRP A 239 -23.22 19.93 9.00
C TRP A 239 -24.73 20.15 9.18
N LYS A 240 -25.32 21.07 8.41
CA LYS A 240 -26.76 21.40 8.50
C LYS A 240 -27.61 20.29 7.93
N LYS A 241 -27.18 19.72 6.79
CA LYS A 241 -27.88 18.63 6.12
C LYS A 241 -27.48 17.25 6.63
N GLN A 242 -26.47 17.19 7.49
CA GLN A 242 -25.93 15.94 8.03
C GLN A 242 -25.48 14.98 6.92
N GLU A 243 -24.77 15.48 5.92
CA GLU A 243 -24.32 14.70 4.78
C GLU A 243 -22.88 14.99 4.38
N LEU A 244 -22.25 14.01 3.74
CA LEU A 244 -20.98 14.15 3.04
C LEU A 244 -21.21 14.25 1.54
N ARG A 245 -20.52 15.21 0.90
CA ARG A 245 -20.49 15.33 -0.56
C ARG A 245 -19.07 15.21 -1.07
N ILE A 246 -18.78 14.15 -1.79
CA ILE A 246 -17.46 13.89 -2.33
C ILE A 246 -17.54 13.37 -3.77
N VAL A 247 -16.46 13.56 -4.50
CA VAL A 247 -16.19 12.82 -5.75
C VAL A 247 -15.23 11.70 -5.41
N GLN A 248 -15.65 10.45 -5.60
CA GLN A 248 -14.84 9.28 -5.27
C GLN A 248 -13.55 9.25 -6.08
N LYS A 249 -12.40 9.15 -5.42
CA LYS A 249 -11.09 9.20 -6.09
C LYS A 249 -10.84 8.03 -7.05
N LYS A 250 -11.46 6.87 -6.79
CA LYS A 250 -11.24 5.67 -7.62
C LYS A 250 -12.10 5.62 -8.88
N THR A 251 -13.32 6.11 -8.82
CA THR A 251 -14.32 5.99 -9.90
C THR A 251 -14.67 7.32 -10.56
N GLY A 252 -14.32 8.45 -9.94
CA GLY A 252 -14.75 9.78 -10.39
C GLY A 252 -16.25 10.06 -10.12
N THR A 253 -16.97 9.14 -9.48
CA THR A 253 -18.41 9.27 -9.23
C THR A 253 -18.68 10.22 -8.08
N PRO A 254 -19.53 11.25 -8.26
CA PRO A 254 -19.99 12.07 -7.15
C PRO A 254 -20.96 11.23 -6.30
N ILE A 255 -20.81 11.30 -5.00
CA ILE A 255 -21.70 10.66 -4.04
C ILE A 255 -22.09 11.64 -2.94
N SER A 256 -23.32 11.53 -2.47
CA SER A 256 -23.80 12.09 -1.21
C SER A 256 -24.07 10.96 -0.24
N ALA A 257 -23.48 10.99 0.95
CA ALA A 257 -23.68 9.99 1.98
C ALA A 257 -24.25 10.66 3.24
N PRO A 258 -25.45 10.28 3.67
CA PRO A 258 -26.01 10.76 4.94
C PRO A 258 -25.15 10.27 6.10
N LEU A 259 -24.98 11.09 7.12
CA LEU A 259 -24.26 10.75 8.34
C LEU A 259 -25.21 10.78 9.53
N ASN A 260 -25.12 9.73 10.36
CA ASN A 260 -25.84 9.75 11.63
C ASN A 260 -25.16 10.67 12.65
N GLY A 261 -25.92 11.10 13.65
CA GLY A 261 -25.46 12.03 14.68
C GLY A 261 -24.21 11.53 15.44
N ARG A 262 -24.12 10.23 15.70
CA ARG A 262 -22.94 9.64 16.38
C ARG A 262 -21.66 9.83 15.57
N THR A 263 -21.72 9.63 14.28
CA THR A 263 -20.56 9.82 13.37
C THR A 263 -20.19 11.31 13.25
N LEU A 264 -21.20 12.18 13.08
CA LEU A 264 -20.98 13.62 13.02
C LEU A 264 -20.35 14.18 14.30
N ASN A 265 -20.87 13.77 15.47
CA ASN A 265 -20.33 14.19 16.75
C ASN A 265 -18.87 13.73 16.91
N ALA A 266 -18.56 12.48 16.56
CA ALA A 266 -17.19 11.99 16.64
C ALA A 266 -16.23 12.77 15.71
N ILE A 267 -16.68 13.15 14.51
CA ILE A 267 -15.89 13.99 13.60
C ILE A 267 -15.73 15.40 14.18
N ALA A 268 -16.79 15.99 14.72
CA ALA A 268 -16.76 17.31 15.34
C ALA A 268 -15.81 17.35 16.54
N GLU A 269 -15.90 16.39 17.44
CA GLU A 269 -15.00 16.26 18.60
C GLU A 269 -13.54 16.16 18.19
N TYR A 270 -13.24 15.35 17.15
CA TYR A 270 -11.89 15.28 16.60
C TYR A 270 -11.43 16.62 16.06
N ILE A 271 -12.25 17.31 15.28
CA ILE A 271 -11.88 18.59 14.64
C ILE A 271 -11.64 19.67 15.70
N LEU A 272 -12.51 19.75 16.70
CA LEU A 272 -12.49 20.81 17.70
C LEU A 272 -11.43 20.60 18.79
N GLU A 273 -11.18 19.36 19.19
CA GLU A 273 -10.41 19.08 20.39
C GLU A 273 -9.06 18.39 20.14
N GLU A 274 -8.90 17.64 19.03
CA GLU A 274 -7.69 16.83 18.83
C GLU A 274 -6.97 17.12 17.53
N ARG A 275 -7.66 17.63 16.50
CA ARG A 275 -7.04 17.90 15.20
C ARG A 275 -5.99 19.01 15.35
N PRO A 276 -4.72 18.77 14.91
CA PRO A 276 -3.69 19.79 14.95
C PRO A 276 -4.09 21.04 14.15
N LYS A 277 -3.84 22.21 14.71
CA LYS A 277 -4.03 23.48 14.01
C LYS A 277 -2.96 23.61 12.92
N CYS A 278 -3.35 23.56 11.68
CA CYS A 278 -2.48 23.66 10.50
C CYS A 278 -3.30 24.08 9.27
N GLU A 279 -2.62 24.47 8.21
CA GLU A 279 -3.23 24.91 6.94
C GLU A 279 -3.80 23.76 6.09
N ASP A 280 -3.51 22.51 6.43
CA ASP A 280 -4.02 21.36 5.67
C ASP A 280 -5.55 21.27 5.77
N VAL A 281 -6.21 21.24 4.63
CA VAL A 281 -7.69 21.25 4.53
C VAL A 281 -8.33 19.88 4.74
N HIS A 282 -7.54 18.80 4.86
CA HIS A 282 -8.08 17.46 5.07
C HIS A 282 -8.61 17.31 6.51
N VAL A 283 -9.69 16.56 6.65
CA VAL A 283 -10.28 16.27 7.97
C VAL A 283 -9.28 15.45 8.78
N PHE A 284 -8.82 14.31 8.27
CA PHE A 284 -7.98 13.38 9.02
C PHE A 284 -6.50 13.54 8.69
N LEU A 285 -5.73 13.88 9.72
CA LEU A 285 -4.31 14.13 9.62
C LEU A 285 -3.46 13.02 10.27
N ARG A 286 -2.19 13.02 9.95
CA ARG A 286 -1.21 12.14 10.59
C ARG A 286 -1.08 12.49 12.08
N ALA A 287 -0.84 11.48 12.92
CA ALA A 287 -0.64 11.67 14.38
C ALA A 287 0.67 12.38 14.75
N TYR A 288 1.55 12.62 13.80
CA TYR A 288 2.88 13.20 14.02
C TYR A 288 3.25 14.17 12.89
N PRO A 289 4.04 15.20 13.21
CA PRO A 289 4.53 16.13 12.19
C PRO A 289 5.29 15.43 11.03
N PRO A 290 5.25 16.02 9.85
CA PRO A 290 4.38 17.13 9.46
C PRO A 290 2.90 16.69 9.45
N TYR A 291 2.02 17.55 10.00
CA TYR A 291 0.58 17.27 10.10
C TYR A 291 -0.08 17.45 8.73
N THR A 292 0.00 16.43 7.92
CA THR A 292 -0.59 16.37 6.59
C THR A 292 -1.56 15.20 6.49
N ALA A 293 -2.34 15.16 5.41
CA ALA A 293 -3.23 14.03 5.11
C ALA A 293 -2.54 12.67 5.21
N ILE A 294 -3.31 11.64 5.55
CA ILE A 294 -2.83 10.25 5.62
C ILE A 294 -2.57 9.72 4.20
N LYS A 295 -1.31 9.54 3.81
CA LYS A 295 -0.90 9.25 2.42
C LYS A 295 -1.18 7.81 1.94
N SER A 296 -1.33 6.82 2.85
CA SER A 296 -1.52 5.41 2.48
C SER A 296 -2.60 4.73 3.32
N THR A 297 -3.10 3.58 2.88
CA THR A 297 -4.10 2.77 3.61
C THR A 297 -3.49 1.98 4.76
N SER A 298 -2.20 1.62 4.68
CA SER A 298 -1.54 0.78 5.69
C SER A 298 -1.66 1.27 7.15
N PRO A 299 -1.64 2.58 7.45
CA PRO A 299 -1.88 3.04 8.81
C PRO A 299 -3.29 2.73 9.33
N LEU A 300 -4.32 2.78 8.47
CA LEU A 300 -5.71 2.49 8.83
C LEU A 300 -5.94 0.99 8.99
N ASP A 301 -5.34 0.16 8.11
CA ASP A 301 -5.36 -1.29 8.27
C ASP A 301 -4.66 -1.71 9.58
N TYR A 302 -3.51 -1.11 9.91
CA TYR A 302 -2.83 -1.36 11.17
C TYR A 302 -3.65 -0.89 12.38
N MET A 303 -4.32 0.24 12.26
CA MET A 303 -5.16 0.82 13.31
C MET A 303 -6.31 -0.14 13.67
N ILE A 304 -7.09 -0.58 12.69
CA ILE A 304 -8.21 -1.49 12.94
C ILE A 304 -7.71 -2.86 13.45
N ASP A 305 -6.64 -3.41 12.88
CA ASP A 305 -6.05 -4.67 13.35
C ASP A 305 -5.55 -4.59 14.80
N LYS A 306 -4.98 -3.45 15.19
CA LYS A 306 -4.56 -3.19 16.57
C LYS A 306 -5.75 -3.19 17.53
N TYR A 307 -6.82 -2.47 17.22
CA TYR A 307 -7.98 -2.35 18.10
C TYR A 307 -8.79 -3.64 18.16
N CYS A 308 -8.95 -4.37 17.06
CA CYS A 308 -9.56 -5.70 17.09
C CYS A 308 -8.82 -6.66 18.03
N ARG A 309 -7.50 -6.65 18.03
CA ARG A 309 -6.70 -7.48 18.94
C ARG A 309 -6.87 -7.08 20.41
N LEU A 310 -6.92 -5.77 20.69
CA LEU A 310 -7.10 -5.26 22.06
C LEU A 310 -8.50 -5.51 22.58
N ALA A 311 -9.51 -5.44 21.72
CA ALA A 311 -10.91 -5.71 22.04
C ALA A 311 -11.26 -7.20 22.02
N SER A 312 -10.29 -8.10 21.78
CA SER A 312 -10.52 -9.53 21.61
C SER A 312 -11.55 -9.88 20.53
N VAL A 313 -11.75 -8.98 19.55
CA VAL A 313 -12.60 -9.23 18.39
C VAL A 313 -11.95 -10.27 17.50
N GLU A 314 -12.64 -11.39 17.31
CA GLU A 314 -12.10 -12.52 16.55
C GLU A 314 -11.81 -12.13 15.10
N LYS A 315 -10.61 -12.49 14.64
CA LYS A 315 -10.20 -12.28 13.25
C LYS A 315 -10.69 -13.42 12.38
N ILE A 316 -11.97 -13.39 12.03
CA ILE A 316 -12.55 -14.37 11.11
C ILE A 316 -12.08 -14.05 9.68
N GLY A 317 -11.12 -14.83 9.18
CA GLY A 317 -10.53 -14.60 7.88
C GLY A 317 -9.65 -13.34 7.80
N TYR A 318 -9.56 -12.72 6.62
CA TYR A 318 -8.76 -11.52 6.39
C TYR A 318 -9.62 -10.25 6.55
N ARG A 319 -9.90 -9.87 7.79
CA ARG A 319 -10.53 -8.57 8.08
C ARG A 319 -9.52 -7.45 7.96
N SER A 320 -9.84 -6.42 7.18
CA SER A 320 -9.06 -5.20 6.99
C SER A 320 -9.95 -3.99 7.19
N PHE A 321 -9.38 -2.78 7.07
CA PHE A 321 -10.19 -1.56 7.09
C PHE A 321 -11.32 -1.56 6.05
N HIS A 322 -11.08 -2.18 4.88
CA HIS A 322 -12.11 -2.34 3.85
C HIS A 322 -13.31 -3.21 4.28
N SER A 323 -13.14 -4.05 5.30
CA SER A 323 -14.23 -4.87 5.83
C SER A 323 -15.31 -4.05 6.57
N LEU A 324 -14.99 -2.83 7.03
CA LEU A 324 -15.97 -1.86 7.55
C LEU A 324 -16.99 -1.47 6.48
N ARG A 325 -16.52 -1.20 5.25
CA ARG A 325 -17.41 -0.94 4.11
C ARG A 325 -18.26 -2.16 3.72
N ARG A 326 -17.70 -3.38 3.87
CA ARG A 326 -18.48 -4.61 3.66
C ARG A 326 -19.58 -4.73 4.70
N ALA A 327 -19.29 -4.42 5.96
CA ALA A 327 -20.27 -4.40 7.02
C ALA A 327 -21.45 -3.47 6.70
N PHE A 328 -21.16 -2.24 6.26
CA PHE A 328 -22.19 -1.30 5.82
C PHE A 328 -23.08 -1.88 4.72
N GLY A 329 -22.48 -2.46 3.67
CA GLY A 329 -23.24 -3.09 2.59
C GLY A 329 -24.06 -4.30 3.06
N THR A 330 -23.54 -5.09 4.02
CA THR A 330 -24.25 -6.23 4.61
C THR A 330 -25.41 -5.77 5.48
N GLU A 331 -25.26 -4.74 6.30
CA GLU A 331 -26.35 -4.17 7.10
C GLU A 331 -27.49 -3.65 6.21
N LEU A 332 -27.17 -2.94 5.13
CA LEU A 332 -28.19 -2.51 4.16
C LEU A 332 -28.92 -3.68 3.50
N ALA A 333 -28.18 -4.74 3.15
CA ALA A 333 -28.78 -5.94 2.57
C ALA A 333 -29.68 -6.68 3.57
N MET A 334 -29.28 -6.74 4.85
CA MET A 334 -30.11 -7.31 5.92
C MET A 334 -31.35 -6.46 6.22
N ALA A 335 -31.28 -5.15 5.97
CA ALA A 335 -32.42 -4.23 6.03
C ALA A 335 -33.25 -4.24 4.73
N GLU A 336 -33.08 -5.25 3.88
CA GLU A 336 -33.81 -5.45 2.63
C GLU A 336 -33.73 -4.30 1.62
N VAL A 337 -32.67 -3.46 1.73
CA VAL A 337 -32.43 -2.40 0.75
C VAL A 337 -32.08 -3.04 -0.61
N PRO A 338 -32.69 -2.60 -1.72
CA PRO A 338 -32.40 -3.15 -3.03
C PRO A 338 -30.93 -3.09 -3.39
N VAL A 339 -30.37 -4.16 -3.98
CA VAL A 339 -28.95 -4.27 -4.34
C VAL A 339 -28.51 -3.13 -5.25
N THR A 340 -29.38 -2.65 -6.14
CA THR A 340 -29.12 -1.48 -7.00
C THR A 340 -28.90 -0.20 -6.18
N SER A 341 -29.72 0.02 -5.15
CA SER A 341 -29.57 1.17 -4.23
C SER A 341 -28.29 1.06 -3.40
N ILE A 342 -27.99 -0.14 -2.88
CA ILE A 342 -26.72 -0.40 -2.17
C ILE A 342 -25.53 -0.11 -3.09
N SER A 343 -25.58 -0.56 -4.35
CA SER A 343 -24.55 -0.31 -5.35
C SER A 343 -24.34 1.18 -5.60
N GLN A 344 -25.43 1.94 -5.72
CA GLN A 344 -25.40 3.40 -5.89
C GLN A 344 -24.79 4.10 -4.65
N MET A 345 -25.25 3.76 -3.45
CA MET A 345 -24.74 4.32 -2.18
C MET A 345 -23.26 4.04 -2.02
N LEU A 346 -22.81 2.87 -2.41
CA LEU A 346 -21.39 2.49 -2.40
C LEU A 346 -20.61 3.12 -3.58
N GLY A 347 -21.27 3.72 -4.57
CA GLY A 347 -20.63 4.24 -5.78
C GLY A 347 -19.93 3.15 -6.57
N HIS A 348 -20.64 2.04 -6.79
CA HIS A 348 -20.28 1.03 -7.78
C HIS A 348 -20.89 1.45 -9.12
N SER A 349 -20.09 1.46 -10.17
CA SER A 349 -20.52 1.63 -11.57
C SER A 349 -20.82 0.27 -12.16
#